data_00c8b83f420b8a4c1a224b3569f7abca
#
_entry.id   00c8b83f420b8a4c1a224b3569f7abca
#
_cell.length_a   1.000
_cell.length_b   1.000
_cell.length_c   1.000
_cell.angle_alpha   90.00
_cell.angle_beta   90.00
_cell.angle_gamma   90.00
#
_symmetry.space_group_name_H-M   'P 1'
#
loop_
_entity.id
_entity.type
_entity.pdbx_description
1 polymer ?
#
loop_
_entity_poly.entity_id
_entity_poly.type
_entity_poly.pdbx_seq_one_letter_code
_entity_poly.pdbx_strand_id
1 'polypeptide(L)'
;MWIGAGAAGAVLALSPAVAWAGGTPAGGPSNVRVSPSQVHQGATLSVTASGCTSGGTVTSAVFPAVHLPAGATTTATARVDNSATPGAARLTVTCSGRSANANFTVLRGAATQGGLGGSHSPGTAEMVLGASMAAGSAAAGAFYLVRRHNHGRVRA
;
A
#
# COMPACT_ATOMS: atom_id res chain seq x y z
N MET A 1 -0.01 -88.55 -7.12
CA MET A 1 -1.42 -88.48 -6.87
C MET A 1 -1.60 -87.65 -5.63
N TRP A 2 -2.31 -86.54 -5.69
CA TRP A 2 -2.85 -85.57 -4.81
C TRP A 2 -2.44 -84.13 -5.11
N ILE A 3 -3.41 -83.45 -5.61
CA ILE A 3 -3.51 -82.07 -6.08
C ILE A 3 -3.78 -81.24 -4.85
N GLY A 4 -2.99 -80.18 -4.66
CA GLY A 4 -3.24 -79.14 -3.68
C GLY A 4 -3.38 -77.78 -4.33
N ALA A 5 -4.62 -77.38 -4.57
CA ALA A 5 -4.93 -76.05 -5.07
C ALA A 5 -4.84 -75.03 -3.93
N GLY A 6 -3.86 -74.10 -3.99
CA GLY A 6 -3.76 -72.95 -3.11
C GLY A 6 -4.46 -71.76 -3.71
N ALA A 7 -5.59 -71.35 -3.13
CA ALA A 7 -6.28 -70.12 -3.52
C ALA A 7 -5.57 -68.89 -2.93
N ALA A 8 -5.03 -68.04 -3.84
CA ALA A 8 -4.51 -66.72 -3.46
C ALA A 8 -5.69 -65.77 -3.26
N GLY A 9 -5.98 -65.43 -2.02
CA GLY A 9 -6.93 -64.41 -1.64
C GLY A 9 -6.31 -63.02 -1.80
N ALA A 10 -6.73 -62.26 -2.78
CA ALA A 10 -6.40 -60.84 -2.92
C ALA A 10 -7.20 -60.02 -1.88
N VAL A 11 -6.53 -59.56 -0.84
CA VAL A 11 -7.11 -58.63 0.12
C VAL A 11 -7.05 -57.24 -0.51
N LEU A 12 -8.18 -56.75 -1.03
CA LEU A 12 -8.37 -55.36 -1.41
C LEU A 12 -8.49 -54.55 -0.13
N ALA A 13 -7.39 -53.88 0.25
CA ALA A 13 -7.41 -52.86 1.30
C ALA A 13 -8.15 -51.61 0.78
N LEU A 14 -9.41 -51.50 1.11
CA LEU A 14 -10.14 -50.20 1.02
C LEU A 14 -9.56 -49.26 2.08
N SER A 15 -8.67 -48.37 1.65
CA SER A 15 -8.27 -47.23 2.45
C SER A 15 -9.44 -46.27 2.50
N PRO A 16 -10.01 -45.94 3.72
CA PRO A 16 -10.93 -44.85 3.80
C PRO A 16 -10.20 -43.56 3.48
N ALA A 17 -10.53 -42.92 2.35
CA ALA A 17 -10.17 -41.57 2.08
C ALA A 17 -10.87 -40.71 3.13
N VAL A 18 -10.16 -40.35 4.20
CA VAL A 18 -10.58 -39.28 5.09
C VAL A 18 -10.58 -38.00 4.26
N ALA A 19 -11.76 -37.69 3.68
CA ALA A 19 -12.02 -36.37 3.16
C ALA A 19 -11.89 -35.43 4.36
N TRP A 20 -10.76 -34.77 4.47
CA TRP A 20 -10.64 -33.57 5.29
C TRP A 20 -11.57 -32.56 4.63
N ALA A 21 -12.82 -32.54 5.08
CA ALA A 21 -13.66 -31.40 4.90
C ALA A 21 -12.91 -30.25 5.59
N GLY A 22 -12.14 -29.51 4.81
CA GLY A 22 -11.54 -28.25 5.20
C GLY A 22 -12.67 -27.28 5.50
N GLY A 23 -13.35 -27.49 6.62
CA GLY A 23 -14.17 -26.47 7.23
C GLY A 23 -13.21 -25.32 7.48
N THR A 24 -13.38 -24.22 6.76
CA THR A 24 -12.74 -22.95 7.11
C THR A 24 -13.10 -22.71 8.56
N PRO A 25 -12.10 -22.68 9.47
CA PRO A 25 -12.39 -22.46 10.88
C PRO A 25 -13.09 -21.11 11.01
N ALA A 26 -14.37 -21.16 11.34
CA ALA A 26 -15.17 -19.98 11.59
C ALA A 26 -14.48 -19.13 12.67
N GLY A 27 -14.11 -17.88 12.35
CA GLY A 27 -13.72 -16.89 13.34
C GLY A 27 -12.26 -16.43 13.37
N GLY A 28 -11.48 -16.61 12.33
CA GLY A 28 -10.12 -16.03 12.24
C GLY A 28 -9.99 -15.04 11.08
N PRO A 29 -8.93 -14.21 11.08
CA PRO A 29 -8.67 -13.28 9.99
C PRO A 29 -8.44 -14.04 8.69
N SER A 30 -9.11 -13.63 7.63
CA SER A 30 -8.96 -14.14 6.26
C SER A 30 -8.91 -12.97 5.31
N ASN A 31 -8.47 -13.23 4.06
CA ASN A 31 -8.38 -12.19 3.02
C ASN A 31 -7.68 -10.91 3.48
N VAL A 32 -6.59 -11.05 4.24
CA VAL A 32 -5.81 -9.89 4.69
C VAL A 32 -5.17 -9.22 3.48
N ARG A 33 -5.49 -7.95 3.27
CA ARG A 33 -4.96 -7.12 2.18
C ARG A 33 -4.35 -5.86 2.75
N VAL A 34 -3.26 -5.43 2.14
CA VAL A 34 -2.56 -4.19 2.47
C VAL A 34 -2.61 -3.27 1.26
N SER A 35 -3.00 -2.04 1.45
CA SER A 35 -3.07 -1.03 0.40
C SER A 35 -2.53 0.32 0.91
N PRO A 36 -1.54 0.89 0.25
CA PRO A 36 -0.76 0.35 -0.87
C PRO A 36 0.17 -0.79 -0.44
N SER A 37 0.58 -1.66 -1.38
CA SER A 37 1.56 -2.71 -1.12
C SER A 37 3.00 -2.19 -0.97
N GLN A 38 3.24 -0.95 -1.39
CA GLN A 38 4.48 -0.21 -1.21
C GLN A 38 4.16 1.11 -0.52
N VAL A 39 4.87 1.41 0.55
CA VAL A 39 4.58 2.56 1.40
C VAL A 39 5.89 3.23 1.83
N HIS A 40 5.94 4.55 1.81
CA HIS A 40 7.10 5.30 2.29
C HIS A 40 7.13 5.36 3.82
N GLN A 41 8.31 5.56 4.39
CA GLN A 41 8.47 5.89 5.80
C GLN A 41 7.59 7.11 6.14
N GLY A 42 6.88 7.04 7.26
CA GLY A 42 5.95 8.10 7.70
C GLY A 42 4.61 8.16 6.97
N ALA A 43 4.40 7.36 5.92
CA ALA A 43 3.12 7.28 5.22
C ALA A 43 2.14 6.34 5.91
N THR A 44 0.88 6.42 5.51
CA THR A 44 -0.18 5.55 5.99
C THR A 44 -0.48 4.43 5.02
N LEU A 45 -0.86 3.28 5.56
CA LEU A 45 -1.39 2.14 4.81
C LEU A 45 -2.72 1.70 5.41
N SER A 46 -3.56 1.11 4.59
CA SER A 46 -4.82 0.49 5.02
C SER A 46 -4.67 -1.02 5.02
N VAL A 47 -5.12 -1.64 6.09
CA VAL A 47 -5.16 -3.09 6.26
C VAL A 47 -6.62 -3.51 6.30
N THR A 48 -7.05 -4.32 5.32
CA THR A 48 -8.39 -4.89 5.28
C THR A 48 -8.31 -6.37 5.62
N ALA A 49 -9.18 -6.83 6.48
CA ALA A 49 -9.30 -8.23 6.86
C ALA A 49 -10.76 -8.65 6.95
N SER A 50 -11.06 -9.91 6.60
CA SER A 50 -12.37 -10.52 6.77
C SER A 50 -12.34 -11.50 7.93
N GLY A 51 -13.50 -11.73 8.55
CA GLY A 51 -13.66 -12.74 9.62
C GLY A 51 -13.29 -12.27 11.02
N CYS A 52 -13.05 -10.98 11.24
CA CYS A 52 -12.77 -10.39 12.54
C CYS A 52 -14.04 -9.86 13.23
N THR A 53 -15.06 -10.67 13.37
CA THR A 53 -16.37 -10.28 13.91
C THR A 53 -16.34 -9.70 15.32
N SER A 54 -15.35 -10.06 16.12
CA SER A 54 -15.13 -9.52 17.48
C SER A 54 -14.07 -8.42 17.52
N GLY A 55 -13.61 -7.94 16.35
CA GLY A 55 -12.46 -7.05 16.26
C GLY A 55 -11.13 -7.78 16.42
N GLY A 56 -10.06 -7.02 16.37
CA GLY A 56 -8.71 -7.56 16.45
C GLY A 56 -7.63 -6.52 16.60
N THR A 57 -6.40 -6.92 16.31
CA THR A 57 -5.22 -6.06 16.36
C THR A 57 -4.33 -6.34 15.17
N VAL A 58 -3.80 -5.29 14.58
CA VAL A 58 -2.78 -5.34 13.53
C VAL A 58 -1.45 -4.94 14.14
N THR A 59 -0.43 -5.78 14.00
CA THR A 59 0.92 -5.54 14.51
C THR A 59 1.96 -5.68 13.43
N SER A 60 3.04 -4.92 13.53
CA SER A 60 4.21 -4.99 12.66
C SER A 60 5.43 -4.43 13.38
N ALA A 61 6.63 -4.76 12.90
CA ALA A 61 7.88 -4.17 13.41
C ALA A 61 8.09 -2.70 12.97
N VAL A 62 7.31 -2.22 11.99
CA VAL A 62 7.51 -0.90 11.36
C VAL A 62 6.41 0.12 11.68
N PHE A 63 5.45 -0.25 12.52
CA PHE A 63 4.42 0.67 13.05
C PHE A 63 3.86 0.14 14.38
N PRO A 64 3.33 1.01 15.25
CA PRO A 64 2.71 0.60 16.50
C PRO A 64 1.44 -0.22 16.26
N ALA A 65 1.07 -1.05 17.23
CA ALA A 65 -0.15 -1.87 17.17
C ALA A 65 -1.39 -1.00 16.92
N VAL A 66 -2.21 -1.39 15.96
CA VAL A 66 -3.44 -0.68 15.58
C VAL A 66 -4.64 -1.58 15.84
N HIS A 67 -5.69 -1.01 16.42
CA HIS A 67 -6.95 -1.71 16.63
C HIS A 67 -7.71 -1.91 15.33
N LEU A 68 -8.19 -3.13 15.10
CA LEU A 68 -9.05 -3.51 13.99
C LEU A 68 -10.50 -3.57 14.49
N PRO A 69 -11.43 -2.78 13.95
CA PRO A 69 -12.82 -2.81 14.40
C PRO A 69 -13.47 -4.18 14.19
N ALA A 70 -14.53 -4.46 14.93
CA ALA A 70 -15.33 -5.65 14.75
C ALA A 70 -16.14 -5.59 13.45
N GLY A 71 -16.20 -6.70 12.72
CA GLY A 71 -17.00 -6.79 11.50
C GLY A 71 -16.65 -7.99 10.62
N ALA A 72 -17.53 -8.31 9.69
CA ALA A 72 -17.31 -9.37 8.70
C ALA A 72 -16.15 -9.04 7.77
N THR A 73 -16.05 -7.77 7.36
CA THR A 73 -14.90 -7.20 6.65
C THR A 73 -14.61 -5.85 7.27
N THR A 74 -13.39 -5.65 7.73
CA THR A 74 -12.99 -4.44 8.46
C THR A 74 -11.68 -3.88 7.94
N THR A 75 -11.49 -2.60 8.15
CA THR A 75 -10.30 -1.88 7.71
C THR A 75 -9.72 -1.09 8.87
N ALA A 76 -8.41 -1.16 9.03
CA ALA A 76 -7.65 -0.32 9.94
C ALA A 76 -6.59 0.46 9.17
N THR A 77 -6.29 1.67 9.62
CA THR A 77 -5.23 2.51 9.05
C THR A 77 -4.05 2.52 10.00
N ALA A 78 -2.88 2.17 9.50
CA ALA A 78 -1.62 2.20 10.22
C ALA A 78 -0.66 3.23 9.60
N ARG A 79 0.13 3.89 10.43
CA ARG A 79 1.18 4.81 9.98
C ARG A 79 2.53 4.16 10.19
N VAL A 80 3.30 4.03 9.11
CA VAL A 80 4.67 3.51 9.17
C VAL A 80 5.58 4.52 9.87
N ASP A 81 6.45 4.04 10.75
CA ASP A 81 7.40 4.91 11.45
C ASP A 81 8.36 5.60 10.48
N ASN A 82 8.71 6.84 10.79
CA ASN A 82 9.68 7.59 9.98
C ASN A 82 11.08 6.95 10.02
N SER A 83 11.38 6.21 11.08
CA SER A 83 12.62 5.47 11.28
C SER A 83 12.56 4.00 10.86
N ALA A 84 11.43 3.55 10.28
CA ALA A 84 11.27 2.18 9.84
C ALA A 84 12.36 1.78 8.85
N THR A 85 12.90 0.59 8.99
CA THR A 85 13.90 0.07 8.05
C THR A 85 13.26 -0.18 6.69
N PRO A 86 13.78 0.40 5.60
CA PRO A 86 13.28 0.14 4.26
C PRO A 86 13.50 -1.31 3.84
N GLY A 87 12.57 -1.85 3.08
CA GLY A 87 12.62 -3.23 2.59
C GLY A 87 11.31 -3.97 2.80
N ALA A 88 11.35 -5.28 2.62
CA ALA A 88 10.20 -6.14 2.85
C ALA A 88 9.82 -6.15 4.33
N ALA A 89 8.56 -5.86 4.62
CA ALA A 89 7.99 -5.87 5.95
C ALA A 89 6.78 -6.81 6.01
N ARG A 90 6.50 -7.31 7.20
CA ARG A 90 5.37 -8.18 7.47
C ARG A 90 4.49 -7.57 8.53
N LEU A 91 3.20 -7.70 8.37
CA LEU A 91 2.23 -7.43 9.41
C LEU A 91 1.47 -8.71 9.79
N THR A 92 0.99 -8.73 11.00
CA THR A 92 0.15 -9.81 11.55
C THR A 92 -1.16 -9.22 12.00
N VAL A 93 -2.26 -9.78 11.51
CA VAL A 93 -3.61 -9.50 11.98
C VAL A 93 -4.03 -10.61 12.93
N THR A 94 -4.41 -10.26 14.13
CA THR A 94 -4.88 -11.22 15.14
C THR A 94 -6.32 -10.92 15.50
N CYS A 95 -7.22 -11.89 15.32
CA CYS A 95 -8.64 -11.81 15.66
C CYS A 95 -9.06 -13.12 16.30
N SER A 96 -9.84 -13.08 17.39
CA SER A 96 -10.39 -14.28 18.05
C SER A 96 -9.32 -15.35 18.36
N GLY A 97 -8.11 -14.93 18.77
CA GLY A 97 -7.00 -15.84 19.09
C GLY A 97 -6.32 -16.48 17.87
N ARG A 98 -6.68 -16.09 16.66
CA ARG A 98 -6.07 -16.56 15.41
C ARG A 98 -5.35 -15.42 14.68
N SER A 99 -4.32 -15.77 13.93
CA SER A 99 -3.49 -14.80 13.22
C SER A 99 -3.37 -15.11 11.74
N ALA A 100 -3.31 -14.06 10.92
CA ALA A 100 -2.94 -14.12 9.52
C ALA A 100 -1.90 -13.05 9.21
N ASN A 101 -1.02 -13.33 8.26
CA ASN A 101 0.08 -12.43 7.89
C ASN A 101 -0.15 -11.86 6.50
N ALA A 102 0.34 -10.64 6.29
CA ALA A 102 0.47 -10.05 4.97
C ALA A 102 1.84 -9.36 4.83
N ASN A 103 2.34 -9.30 3.61
CA ASN A 103 3.62 -8.66 3.31
C ASN A 103 3.37 -7.34 2.58
N PHE A 104 4.29 -6.39 2.79
CA PHE A 104 4.34 -5.12 2.07
C PHE A 104 5.78 -4.64 2.03
N THR A 105 6.05 -3.57 1.29
CA THR A 105 7.41 -3.02 1.16
C THR A 105 7.46 -1.60 1.69
N VAL A 106 8.41 -1.32 2.57
CA VAL A 106 8.73 0.03 3.03
C VAL A 106 9.77 0.64 2.10
N LEU A 107 9.44 1.77 1.51
CA LEU A 107 10.32 2.55 0.64
C LEU A 107 11.07 3.60 1.44
N ARG A 108 12.29 3.92 1.01
CA ARG A 108 13.09 5.01 1.58
C ARG A 108 12.45 6.36 1.30
N GLY A 109 12.67 7.29 2.21
CA GLY A 109 12.20 8.66 2.10
C GLY A 109 10.90 8.90 2.85
N ALA A 110 10.73 10.12 3.34
CA ALA A 110 9.47 10.53 3.94
C ALA A 110 8.37 10.52 2.88
N ALA A 111 7.15 10.13 3.27
CA ALA A 111 5.99 10.41 2.46
C ALA A 111 5.93 11.93 2.24
N THR A 112 5.95 12.37 1.01
CA THR A 112 5.57 13.73 0.70
C THR A 112 4.12 13.86 1.12
N GLN A 113 3.89 14.54 2.25
CA GLN A 113 2.54 14.91 2.64
C GLN A 113 2.02 15.79 1.51
N GLY A 114 1.08 15.25 0.75
CA GLY A 114 0.61 15.84 -0.48
C GLY A 114 0.26 17.30 -0.31
N GLY A 115 0.83 18.11 -1.16
CA GLY A 115 0.41 19.45 -1.40
C GLY A 115 1.02 20.50 -0.49
N LEU A 116 2.24 20.80 -0.70
CA LEU A 116 2.82 22.14 -0.77
C LEU A 116 4.18 21.92 -1.42
N GLY A 117 4.26 22.30 -2.68
CA GLY A 117 5.39 22.33 -3.54
C GLY A 117 6.70 21.80 -2.96
N GLY A 118 7.16 20.70 -3.50
CA GLY A 118 8.41 20.13 -3.07
C GLY A 118 9.46 21.21 -2.91
N SER A 119 10.05 21.27 -1.74
CA SER A 119 11.34 21.89 -1.57
C SER A 119 12.40 21.00 -2.21
N HIS A 120 12.27 20.78 -3.49
CA HIS A 120 13.43 20.60 -4.32
C HIS A 120 14.09 21.99 -4.35
N SER A 121 15.26 22.09 -3.74
CA SER A 121 16.11 23.25 -4.07
C SER A 121 16.15 23.29 -5.58
N PRO A 122 15.61 24.37 -6.23
CA PRO A 122 15.59 24.43 -7.67
C PRO A 122 17.05 24.32 -8.14
N GLY A 123 17.33 23.29 -8.94
CA GLY A 123 18.64 23.16 -9.55
C GLY A 123 18.94 24.42 -10.34
N THR A 124 20.20 24.75 -10.48
CA THR A 124 20.63 25.93 -11.26
C THR A 124 20.00 26.02 -12.63
N ALA A 125 19.63 24.88 -13.23
CA ALA A 125 18.94 24.82 -14.54
C ALA A 125 17.48 25.31 -14.44
N GLU A 126 16.76 25.06 -13.36
CA GLU A 126 15.38 25.52 -13.17
C GLU A 126 15.32 27.02 -12.84
N MET A 127 16.30 27.54 -12.11
CA MET A 127 16.41 28.98 -11.90
C MET A 127 16.61 29.75 -13.19
N VAL A 128 17.38 29.19 -14.15
CA VAL A 128 17.61 29.84 -15.46
C VAL A 128 16.34 29.89 -16.30
N LEU A 129 15.53 28.82 -16.28
CA LEU A 129 14.26 28.79 -17.00
C LEU A 129 13.22 29.73 -16.39
N GLY A 130 13.15 29.82 -15.06
CA GLY A 130 12.24 30.74 -14.38
C GLY A 130 12.61 32.22 -14.63
N ALA A 131 13.89 32.55 -14.61
CA ALA A 131 14.35 33.90 -14.86
C ALA A 131 14.13 34.35 -16.32
N SER A 132 14.24 33.43 -17.29
CA SER A 132 13.99 33.75 -18.70
C SER A 132 12.50 34.04 -18.99
N MET A 133 11.59 33.40 -18.36
CA MET A 133 10.16 33.69 -18.49
C MET A 133 9.77 35.05 -17.86
N ALA A 134 10.33 35.41 -16.72
CA ALA A 134 10.08 36.69 -16.10
C ALA A 134 10.64 37.87 -16.92
N ALA A 135 11.80 37.72 -17.51
CA ALA A 135 12.39 38.75 -18.37
C ALA A 135 11.60 38.95 -19.67
N GLY A 136 11.08 37.88 -20.26
CA GLY A 136 10.27 37.93 -21.48
C GLY A 136 8.95 38.69 -21.29
N SER A 137 8.29 38.53 -20.18
CA SER A 137 7.03 39.22 -19.90
C SER A 137 7.18 40.72 -19.64
N ALA A 138 8.27 41.14 -19.01
CA ALA A 138 8.57 42.55 -18.77
C ALA A 138 8.87 43.28 -20.09
N ALA A 139 9.62 42.66 -21.01
CA ALA A 139 9.93 43.24 -22.31
C ALA A 139 8.70 43.43 -23.21
N ALA A 140 7.80 42.43 -23.22
CA ALA A 140 6.57 42.52 -24.00
C ALA A 140 5.61 43.60 -23.45
N GLY A 141 5.52 43.74 -22.13
CA GLY A 141 4.73 44.79 -21.49
C GLY A 141 5.23 46.20 -21.80
N ALA A 142 6.52 46.42 -21.72
CA ALA A 142 7.13 47.72 -22.05
C ALA A 142 6.91 48.09 -23.53
N PHE A 143 7.07 47.15 -24.44
CA PHE A 143 6.84 47.38 -25.88
C PHE A 143 5.39 47.76 -26.18
N TYR A 144 4.44 47.11 -25.53
CA TYR A 144 3.02 47.40 -25.68
C TYR A 144 2.67 48.81 -25.21
N LEU A 145 3.20 49.23 -24.07
CA LEU A 145 2.94 50.58 -23.51
C LEU A 145 3.55 51.69 -24.41
N VAL A 146 4.76 51.50 -24.91
CA VAL A 146 5.39 52.46 -25.83
C VAL A 146 4.58 52.60 -27.12
N ARG A 147 4.13 51.48 -27.68
CA ARG A 147 3.34 51.50 -28.92
C ARG A 147 1.99 52.21 -28.70
N ARG A 148 1.34 52.00 -27.58
CA ARG A 148 0.06 52.67 -27.24
C ARG A 148 0.27 54.19 -27.08
N HIS A 149 1.35 54.62 -26.47
CA HIS A 149 1.64 56.04 -26.29
C HIS A 149 1.93 56.78 -27.60
N ASN A 150 2.58 56.13 -28.54
CA ASN A 150 2.88 56.71 -29.86
C ASN A 150 1.64 56.84 -30.75
N HIS A 151 0.65 55.92 -30.62
CA HIS A 151 -0.61 56.05 -31.38
C HIS A 151 -1.54 57.15 -30.85
N GLY A 152 -1.37 57.56 -29.56
CA GLY A 152 -2.15 58.63 -28.98
C GLY A 152 -1.68 60.05 -29.45
N ARG A 153 -0.44 60.21 -29.95
CA ARG A 153 0.10 61.52 -30.36
C ARG A 153 -0.15 61.88 -31.83
N VAL A 154 -0.66 60.96 -32.62
CA VAL A 154 -0.91 61.18 -34.07
C VAL A 154 -2.34 61.66 -34.33
N ARG A 155 -3.18 61.86 -33.32
CA ARG A 155 -4.58 62.31 -33.45
C ARG A 155 -4.86 63.65 -32.74
N ALA A 156 -3.87 64.49 -32.52
CA ALA A 156 -4.06 65.88 -32.06
C ALA A 156 -3.59 66.86 -33.11
#